data_007eb2d19e2b34c7830eead3d87d1059
#
_entry.id   007eb2d19e2b34c7830eead3d87d1059
#
_cell.length_a   1.000
_cell.length_b   1.000
_cell.length_c   1.000
_cell.angle_alpha   90.00
_cell.angle_beta   90.00
_cell.angle_gamma   90.00
#
_symmetry.space_group_name_H-M   'P 1'
#
loop_
_entity.id
_entity.type
_entity.pdbx_description
1 polymer ?
#
loop_
_entity_poly.entity_id
_entity_poly.type
_entity_poly.pdbx_seq_one_letter_code
_entity_poly.pdbx_strand_id
1 'polypeptide(L)'
;GCVNTTSEKSRLFASRAKDENRADRCSVPWPKATFSSLTTAMIESGATCVAYETLEDADGRLPLLTPMSEVAGRMSVQEGAKYLEKPQMGRGILLGGVPGVAPAKILVLGGGVVGANAARIAAGFQADVTILDINMDRLRYLDDIMPANVNVLYSDRHVVREHLPYADLVIGAVLIPGAKAPRLISTEDLSIMQPGSVIIDVAIDQGGCIETSRPTTHSEPTYLEQGVVHYCVTNMP
;
A
#
# COMPACT_ATOMS: atom_id res chain seq x y z
N GLY A 1 2.17 26.74 29.15
CA GLY A 1 1.35 27.48 28.22
C GLY A 1 0.85 26.53 27.16
N CYS A 2 -0.40 26.07 27.28
CA CYS A 2 -1.07 25.28 26.25
C CYS A 2 -1.32 26.16 25.02
N VAL A 3 -0.73 25.83 23.90
CA VAL A 3 -1.05 26.45 22.61
C VAL A 3 -2.33 25.80 22.11
N ASN A 4 -3.41 26.58 22.13
CA ASN A 4 -4.73 26.20 21.63
C ASN A 4 -4.75 26.40 20.12
N THR A 5 -4.37 25.39 19.34
CA THR A 5 -4.51 25.39 17.87
C THR A 5 -5.58 24.42 17.45
N THR A 6 -6.83 24.75 17.78
CA THR A 6 -7.99 24.15 17.11
C THR A 6 -8.13 24.77 15.73
N SER A 7 -7.51 24.17 14.72
CA SER A 7 -7.78 24.56 13.35
C SER A 7 -9.22 24.20 12.99
N GLU A 8 -9.86 24.98 12.11
CA GLU A 8 -11.21 24.69 11.61
C GLU A 8 -11.36 23.27 11.05
N LYS A 9 -10.28 22.68 10.55
CA LYS A 9 -10.22 21.30 10.05
C LYS A 9 -10.47 20.27 11.17
N SER A 10 -9.93 20.49 12.39
CA SER A 10 -10.19 19.60 13.54
C SER A 10 -11.65 19.63 14.00
N ARG A 11 -12.30 20.80 13.88
CA ARG A 11 -13.75 20.93 14.14
C ARG A 11 -14.61 20.25 13.07
N LEU A 12 -14.15 20.25 11.81
CA LEU A 12 -14.82 19.56 10.72
C LEU A 12 -14.81 18.02 10.93
N PHE A 13 -13.75 17.47 11.50
CA PHE A 13 -13.65 16.04 11.78
C PHE A 13 -14.60 15.59 12.90
N ALA A 14 -14.70 16.37 13.97
CA ALA A 14 -15.65 16.11 15.08
C ALA A 14 -17.13 16.31 14.66
N SER A 15 -17.43 17.24 13.74
CA SER A 15 -18.78 17.44 13.20
C SER A 15 -19.18 16.38 12.16
N ARG A 16 -18.19 15.81 11.46
CA ARG A 16 -18.39 14.74 10.46
C ARG A 16 -18.69 13.38 11.07
N ALA A 17 -18.31 13.13 12.34
CA ALA A 17 -18.64 11.90 13.05
C ALA A 17 -20.15 11.78 13.40
N LYS A 18 -20.92 12.87 13.27
CA LYS A 18 -22.38 12.88 13.50
C LYS A 18 -23.21 12.42 12.30
N ASP A 19 -22.59 12.17 11.16
CA ASP A 19 -23.28 11.70 9.96
C ASP A 19 -23.23 10.16 9.92
N GLU A 20 -24.31 9.49 10.33
CA GLU A 20 -24.42 8.03 10.44
C GLU A 20 -24.07 7.30 9.13
N ASN A 21 -24.23 7.94 7.97
CA ASN A 21 -23.85 7.41 6.67
C ASN A 21 -22.35 7.45 6.39
N ARG A 22 -21.53 8.03 7.27
CA ARG A 22 -20.08 8.14 7.08
C ARG A 22 -19.26 7.17 7.91
N ALA A 23 -19.83 6.61 8.98
CA ALA A 23 -19.20 5.55 9.78
C ALA A 23 -18.93 4.28 8.95
N ASP A 24 -19.75 4.05 7.91
CA ASP A 24 -19.57 2.91 6.98
C ASP A 24 -18.35 3.01 6.04
N ARG A 25 -17.64 4.13 6.03
CA ARG A 25 -16.50 4.36 5.12
C ARG A 25 -15.13 4.14 5.74
N CYS A 26 -15.06 3.85 7.02
CA CYS A 26 -13.81 3.50 7.67
C CYS A 26 -13.60 1.99 7.56
N SER A 27 -12.78 1.56 6.61
CA SER A 27 -12.57 0.15 6.28
C SER A 27 -11.49 -0.49 7.14
N VAL A 28 -11.66 -0.45 8.45
CA VAL A 28 -10.92 -1.37 9.33
C VAL A 28 -11.75 -2.65 9.44
N PRO A 29 -11.15 -3.86 9.33
CA PRO A 29 -11.88 -5.13 9.41
C PRO A 29 -12.26 -5.51 10.86
N TRP A 30 -12.71 -4.53 11.63
CA TRP A 30 -13.34 -4.76 12.92
C TRP A 30 -14.83 -5.05 12.70
N PRO A 31 -15.44 -5.93 13.49
CA PRO A 31 -16.88 -6.13 13.41
C PRO A 31 -17.58 -4.78 13.48
N LYS A 32 -18.44 -4.48 12.51
CA LYS A 32 -19.14 -3.16 12.40
C LYS A 32 -19.78 -2.74 13.73
N ALA A 33 -20.30 -3.67 14.51
CA ALA A 33 -20.88 -3.43 15.82
C ALA A 33 -19.87 -2.92 16.86
N THR A 34 -18.63 -3.45 16.85
CA THR A 34 -17.58 -3.04 17.81
C THR A 34 -17.06 -1.65 17.51
N PHE A 35 -16.94 -1.30 16.22
CA PHE A 35 -16.48 0.02 15.79
C PHE A 35 -17.50 1.11 16.14
N SER A 36 -18.80 0.87 15.88
CA SER A 36 -19.87 1.78 16.23
C SER A 36 -19.94 2.03 17.74
N SER A 37 -19.83 0.98 18.56
CA SER A 37 -19.89 1.10 20.03
C SER A 37 -18.68 1.88 20.60
N LEU A 38 -17.46 1.63 20.08
CA LEU A 38 -16.27 2.37 20.48
C LEU A 38 -16.36 3.86 20.10
N THR A 39 -16.78 4.15 18.87
CA THR A 39 -16.95 5.54 18.39
C THR A 39 -18.01 6.27 19.25
N THR A 40 -19.13 5.63 19.56
CA THR A 40 -20.17 6.20 20.41
C THR A 40 -19.63 6.49 21.81
N ALA A 41 -18.93 5.53 22.43
CA ALA A 41 -18.33 5.73 23.74
C ALA A 41 -17.29 6.85 23.77
N MET A 42 -16.47 6.99 22.71
CA MET A 42 -15.53 8.10 22.56
C MET A 42 -16.24 9.46 22.46
N ILE A 43 -17.32 9.53 21.70
CA ILE A 43 -18.12 10.75 21.57
C ILE A 43 -18.79 11.12 22.91
N GLU A 44 -19.38 10.15 23.59
CA GLU A 44 -20.06 10.33 24.88
C GLU A 44 -19.10 10.72 26.02
N SER A 45 -17.86 10.25 25.96
CA SER A 45 -16.83 10.57 26.96
C SER A 45 -16.42 12.05 26.96
N GLY A 46 -16.67 12.80 25.88
CA GLY A 46 -16.18 14.15 25.68
C GLY A 46 -14.65 14.27 25.56
N ALA A 47 -13.94 13.15 25.42
CA ALA A 47 -12.49 13.13 25.26
C ALA A 47 -12.07 13.72 23.91
N THR A 48 -10.89 14.36 23.88
CA THR A 48 -10.25 14.75 22.62
C THR A 48 -9.47 13.55 22.08
N CYS A 49 -9.94 12.99 20.97
CA CYS A 49 -9.29 11.86 20.31
C CYS A 49 -8.46 12.36 19.13
N VAL A 50 -7.18 11.94 19.07
CA VAL A 50 -6.24 12.33 18.01
C VAL A 50 -5.71 11.06 17.35
N ALA A 51 -5.99 10.91 16.05
CA ALA A 51 -5.37 9.90 15.21
C ALA A 51 -4.05 10.48 14.66
N TYR A 52 -2.93 10.05 15.21
CA TYR A 52 -1.62 10.64 14.91
C TYR A 52 -1.22 10.49 13.43
N GLU A 53 -1.66 9.42 12.78
CA GLU A 53 -1.39 9.15 11.36
C GLU A 53 -2.12 10.12 10.40
N THR A 54 -3.05 10.92 10.91
CA THR A 54 -3.78 11.93 10.13
C THR A 54 -3.34 13.36 10.42
N LEU A 55 -2.31 13.54 11.25
CA LEU A 55 -1.75 14.85 11.54
C LEU A 55 -0.93 15.35 10.36
N GLU A 56 -1.35 16.49 9.81
CA GLU A 56 -0.68 17.16 8.70
C GLU A 56 0.17 18.33 9.20
N ASP A 57 1.34 18.51 8.60
CA ASP A 57 2.13 19.73 8.72
C ASP A 57 1.57 20.87 7.84
N ALA A 58 2.25 22.03 7.82
CA ALA A 58 1.82 23.20 7.03
C ALA A 58 1.83 22.93 5.52
N ASP A 59 2.61 21.97 5.05
CA ASP A 59 2.74 21.56 3.65
C ASP A 59 1.78 20.42 3.29
N GLY A 60 0.94 19.95 4.23
CA GLY A 60 0.02 18.83 4.04
C GLY A 60 0.69 17.45 4.08
N ARG A 61 1.92 17.36 4.60
CA ARG A 61 2.61 16.08 4.79
C ARG A 61 2.16 15.44 6.09
N LEU A 62 2.32 14.11 6.19
CA LEU A 62 1.94 13.31 7.36
C LEU A 62 3.22 12.86 8.12
N PRO A 63 3.85 13.75 8.92
CA PRO A 63 5.17 13.51 9.49
C PRO A 63 5.22 12.31 10.45
N LEU A 64 4.11 12.00 11.13
CA LEU A 64 4.04 10.88 12.06
C LEU A 64 3.73 9.54 11.35
N LEU A 65 3.12 9.57 10.16
CA LEU A 65 2.89 8.38 9.33
C LEU A 65 4.12 8.04 8.45
N THR A 66 4.89 9.04 8.07
CA THR A 66 6.03 8.88 7.15
C THR A 66 7.01 7.78 7.57
N PRO A 67 7.51 7.69 8.83
CA PRO A 67 8.43 6.64 9.23
C PRO A 67 7.86 5.23 9.10
N MET A 68 6.57 5.05 9.42
CA MET A 68 5.88 3.76 9.27
C MET A 68 5.76 3.38 7.80
N SER A 69 5.44 4.35 6.95
CA SER A 69 5.37 4.16 5.48
C SER A 69 6.73 3.81 4.87
N GLU A 70 7.83 4.37 5.39
CA GLU A 70 9.19 4.02 4.98
C GLU A 70 9.53 2.58 5.35
N VAL A 71 9.20 2.15 6.56
CA VAL A 71 9.39 0.76 7.01
C VAL A 71 8.56 -0.19 6.14
N ALA A 72 7.26 0.08 5.98
CA ALA A 72 6.37 -0.77 5.18
C ALA A 72 6.85 -0.93 3.73
N GLY A 73 7.30 0.17 3.10
CA GLY A 73 7.85 0.13 1.74
C GLY A 73 9.09 -0.75 1.61
N ARG A 74 9.98 -0.71 2.59
CA ARG A 74 11.19 -1.55 2.60
C ARG A 74 10.87 -3.01 2.91
N MET A 75 9.99 -3.25 3.89
CA MET A 75 9.53 -4.60 4.24
C MET A 75 8.79 -5.28 3.10
N SER A 76 8.03 -4.55 2.30
CA SER A 76 7.29 -5.13 1.17
C SER A 76 8.20 -5.83 0.17
N VAL A 77 9.41 -5.30 -0.07
CA VAL A 77 10.39 -5.95 -0.95
C VAL A 77 11.02 -7.16 -0.27
N GLN A 78 11.31 -7.08 1.01
CA GLN A 78 11.89 -8.17 1.80
C GLN A 78 10.95 -9.36 1.86
N GLU A 79 9.67 -9.14 2.22
CA GLU A 79 8.66 -10.19 2.22
C GLU A 79 8.35 -10.67 0.79
N GLY A 80 8.32 -9.77 -0.21
CA GLY A 80 8.17 -10.15 -1.61
C GLY A 80 9.26 -11.11 -2.09
N ALA A 81 10.51 -10.83 -1.76
CA ALA A 81 11.63 -11.71 -2.08
C ALA A 81 11.47 -13.11 -1.46
N LYS A 82 11.07 -13.16 -0.18
CA LYS A 82 10.83 -14.40 0.55
C LYS A 82 9.70 -15.23 -0.07
N TYR A 83 8.57 -14.60 -0.39
CA TYR A 83 7.42 -15.33 -0.93
C TYR A 83 7.55 -15.67 -2.42
N LEU A 84 8.54 -15.13 -3.14
CA LEU A 84 8.93 -15.60 -4.47
C LEU A 84 9.68 -16.93 -4.44
N GLU A 85 10.15 -17.40 -3.28
CA GLU A 85 10.84 -18.67 -3.14
C GLU A 85 9.88 -19.87 -3.34
N LYS A 86 10.39 -20.95 -3.94
CA LYS A 86 9.60 -22.18 -4.18
C LYS A 86 8.95 -22.77 -2.93
N PRO A 87 9.62 -22.85 -1.77
CA PRO A 87 8.99 -23.36 -0.53
C PRO A 87 7.81 -22.51 -0.05
N GLN A 88 7.73 -21.26 -0.49
CA GLN A 88 6.67 -20.31 -0.16
C GLN A 88 5.58 -20.22 -1.24
N MET A 89 5.49 -21.23 -2.11
CA MET A 89 4.56 -21.29 -3.27
C MET A 89 4.89 -20.28 -4.39
N GLY A 90 6.00 -19.56 -4.28
CA GLY A 90 6.47 -18.60 -5.27
C GLY A 90 7.02 -19.26 -6.53
N ARG A 91 7.30 -18.44 -7.53
CA ARG A 91 7.84 -18.88 -8.83
C ARG A 91 9.28 -19.40 -8.78
N GLY A 92 10.02 -19.15 -7.69
CA GLY A 92 11.45 -19.45 -7.57
C GLY A 92 12.31 -18.43 -8.32
N ILE A 93 11.94 -17.16 -8.22
CA ILE A 93 12.64 -16.04 -8.85
C ILE A 93 13.53 -15.32 -7.82
N LEU A 94 14.76 -15.07 -8.20
CA LEU A 94 15.71 -14.26 -7.44
C LEU A 94 15.61 -12.81 -7.91
N LEU A 95 15.46 -11.86 -6.99
CA LEU A 95 15.21 -10.45 -7.34
C LEU A 95 16.27 -9.88 -8.30
N GLY A 96 17.54 -10.08 -8.02
CA GLY A 96 18.64 -9.57 -8.86
C GLY A 96 19.02 -10.46 -10.03
N GLY A 97 18.40 -11.62 -10.18
CA GLY A 97 18.86 -12.63 -11.14
C GLY A 97 20.28 -13.12 -10.85
N VAL A 98 20.88 -13.80 -11.81
CA VAL A 98 22.31 -14.20 -11.85
C VAL A 98 22.78 -14.21 -13.29
N PRO A 99 24.08 -14.26 -13.59
CA PRO A 99 24.55 -14.40 -14.96
C PRO A 99 23.86 -15.54 -15.69
N GLY A 100 23.17 -15.22 -16.79
CA GLY A 100 22.34 -16.16 -17.55
C GLY A 100 20.86 -16.24 -17.14
N VAL A 101 20.46 -15.61 -16.03
CA VAL A 101 19.05 -15.52 -15.58
C VAL A 101 18.69 -14.06 -15.33
N ALA A 102 17.64 -13.58 -15.99
CA ALA A 102 17.17 -12.20 -15.85
C ALA A 102 16.72 -11.89 -14.40
N PRO A 103 16.82 -10.63 -13.96
CA PRO A 103 16.28 -10.19 -12.69
C PRO A 103 14.75 -10.25 -12.67
N ALA A 104 14.18 -10.25 -11.47
CA ALA A 104 12.74 -10.17 -11.27
C ALA A 104 12.19 -8.85 -11.80
N LYS A 105 10.95 -8.88 -12.31
CA LYS A 105 10.18 -7.71 -12.71
C LYS A 105 9.23 -7.32 -11.58
N ILE A 106 9.39 -6.12 -11.08
CA ILE A 106 8.63 -5.61 -9.93
C ILE A 106 7.77 -4.43 -10.37
N LEU A 107 6.47 -4.54 -10.15
CA LEU A 107 5.51 -3.49 -10.42
C LEU A 107 5.06 -2.83 -9.10
N VAL A 108 5.32 -1.53 -8.95
CA VAL A 108 4.93 -0.75 -7.77
C VAL A 108 3.78 0.17 -8.15
N LEU A 109 2.64 0.01 -7.50
CA LEU A 109 1.44 0.80 -7.70
C LEU A 109 1.37 1.92 -6.65
N GLY A 110 1.62 3.16 -7.07
CA GLY A 110 1.70 4.34 -6.22
C GLY A 110 3.12 4.77 -5.91
N GLY A 111 3.46 6.01 -6.24
CA GLY A 111 4.77 6.62 -6.05
C GLY A 111 4.94 7.41 -4.74
N GLY A 112 4.06 7.19 -3.75
CA GLY A 112 4.12 7.82 -2.43
C GLY A 112 5.36 7.43 -1.61
N VAL A 113 5.30 7.61 -0.29
CA VAL A 113 6.42 7.25 0.60
C VAL A 113 6.69 5.76 0.56
N VAL A 114 5.65 4.92 0.67
CA VAL A 114 5.74 3.45 0.60
C VAL A 114 6.37 3.01 -0.72
N GLY A 115 5.77 3.42 -1.84
CA GLY A 115 6.21 2.96 -3.17
C GLY A 115 7.61 3.42 -3.55
N ALA A 116 7.98 4.66 -3.21
CA ALA A 116 9.33 5.16 -3.45
C ALA A 116 10.40 4.39 -2.65
N ASN A 117 10.11 4.02 -1.39
CA ASN A 117 11.00 3.19 -0.60
C ASN A 117 11.07 1.76 -1.14
N ALA A 118 9.93 1.18 -1.53
CA ALA A 118 9.88 -0.14 -2.16
C ALA A 118 10.71 -0.16 -3.46
N ALA A 119 10.48 0.78 -4.38
CA ALA A 119 11.20 0.86 -5.64
C ALA A 119 12.72 1.00 -5.43
N ARG A 120 13.15 1.85 -4.49
CA ARG A 120 14.56 2.05 -4.15
C ARG A 120 15.22 0.77 -3.62
N ILE A 121 14.56 0.05 -2.71
CA ILE A 121 15.09 -1.21 -2.17
C ILE A 121 15.12 -2.29 -3.24
N ALA A 122 14.05 -2.44 -4.03
CA ALA A 122 13.99 -3.39 -5.14
C ALA A 122 15.09 -3.14 -6.18
N ALA A 123 15.30 -1.86 -6.53
CA ALA A 123 16.39 -1.47 -7.43
C ALA A 123 17.79 -1.77 -6.84
N GLY A 124 17.95 -1.61 -5.52
CA GLY A 124 19.18 -2.00 -4.81
C GLY A 124 19.45 -3.50 -4.86
N PHE A 125 18.43 -4.35 -4.96
CA PHE A 125 18.55 -5.78 -5.27
C PHE A 125 18.83 -6.06 -6.76
N GLN A 126 18.94 -5.02 -7.58
CA GLN A 126 19.15 -5.13 -9.05
C GLN A 126 17.94 -5.70 -9.81
N ALA A 127 16.73 -5.62 -9.24
CA ALA A 127 15.50 -5.97 -9.94
C ALA A 127 15.20 -4.96 -11.06
N ASP A 128 14.40 -5.37 -12.05
CA ASP A 128 13.79 -4.49 -13.05
C ASP A 128 12.48 -3.94 -12.46
N VAL A 129 12.45 -2.65 -12.15
CA VAL A 129 11.37 -2.03 -11.40
C VAL A 129 10.59 -1.07 -12.27
N THR A 130 9.27 -1.17 -12.25
CA THR A 130 8.37 -0.15 -12.80
C THR A 130 7.52 0.42 -11.67
N ILE A 131 7.56 1.75 -11.49
CA ILE A 131 6.73 2.47 -10.52
C ILE A 131 5.70 3.31 -11.25
N LEU A 132 4.46 3.19 -10.81
CA LEU A 132 3.31 3.88 -11.39
C LEU A 132 2.72 4.90 -10.42
N ASP A 133 2.42 6.11 -10.90
CA ASP A 133 1.65 7.12 -10.16
C ASP A 133 0.80 7.95 -11.12
N ILE A 134 -0.25 8.60 -10.61
CA ILE A 134 -1.10 9.51 -11.38
C ILE A 134 -0.63 10.97 -11.29
N ASN A 135 0.23 11.30 -10.35
CA ASN A 135 0.72 12.66 -10.11
C ASN A 135 1.99 12.92 -10.92
N MET A 136 1.89 13.75 -11.96
CA MET A 136 3.01 14.06 -12.86
C MET A 136 4.19 14.74 -12.16
N ASP A 137 3.96 15.57 -11.15
CA ASP A 137 5.06 16.22 -10.42
C ASP A 137 5.80 15.20 -9.55
N ARG A 138 5.04 14.23 -9.00
CA ARG A 138 5.64 13.10 -8.29
C ARG A 138 6.46 12.22 -9.22
N LEU A 139 5.96 11.94 -10.43
CA LEU A 139 6.69 11.15 -11.43
C LEU A 139 7.99 11.83 -11.84
N ARG A 140 7.98 13.15 -12.11
CA ARG A 140 9.21 13.92 -12.42
C ARG A 140 10.23 13.82 -11.28
N TYR A 141 9.78 14.01 -10.04
CA TYR A 141 10.64 13.88 -8.88
C TYR A 141 11.25 12.47 -8.74
N LEU A 142 10.45 11.43 -8.99
CA LEU A 142 10.92 10.04 -8.93
C LEU A 142 11.92 9.75 -10.05
N ASP A 143 11.69 10.24 -11.25
CA ASP A 143 12.60 10.10 -12.39
C ASP A 143 13.98 10.69 -12.08
N ASP A 144 14.01 11.86 -11.42
CA ASP A 144 15.26 12.53 -11.02
C ASP A 144 16.05 11.79 -9.95
N ILE A 145 15.39 11.03 -9.04
CA ILE A 145 16.05 10.47 -7.85
C ILE A 145 16.21 8.95 -7.87
N MET A 146 15.54 8.25 -8.77
CA MET A 146 15.59 6.79 -8.84
C MET A 146 16.79 6.30 -9.67
N PRO A 147 17.34 5.12 -9.35
CA PRO A 147 18.39 4.51 -10.16
C PRO A 147 17.87 4.10 -11.55
N ALA A 148 18.81 3.89 -12.49
CA ALA A 148 18.52 3.62 -13.91
C ALA A 148 17.70 2.34 -14.18
N ASN A 149 17.61 1.43 -13.24
CA ASN A 149 16.78 0.21 -13.33
C ASN A 149 15.36 0.40 -12.78
N VAL A 150 14.93 1.65 -12.57
CA VAL A 150 13.56 2.01 -12.21
C VAL A 150 12.93 2.81 -13.34
N ASN A 151 11.88 2.26 -13.94
CA ASN A 151 11.04 2.94 -14.92
C ASN A 151 9.90 3.65 -14.21
N VAL A 152 9.72 4.94 -14.50
CA VAL A 152 8.67 5.77 -13.88
C VAL A 152 7.60 6.08 -14.92
N LEU A 153 6.37 5.58 -14.72
CA LEU A 153 5.30 5.68 -15.72
C LEU A 153 4.01 6.23 -15.10
N TYR A 154 3.18 6.83 -15.97
CA TYR A 154 1.84 7.26 -15.58
C TYR A 154 0.93 6.06 -15.36
N SER A 155 0.17 6.08 -14.25
CA SER A 155 -0.73 4.99 -13.86
C SER A 155 -2.08 5.16 -14.53
N ASP A 156 -2.41 4.24 -15.41
CA ASP A 156 -3.77 4.00 -15.88
C ASP A 156 -4.06 2.50 -15.95
N ARG A 157 -5.31 2.12 -16.20
CA ARG A 157 -5.72 0.72 -16.26
C ARG A 157 -4.99 -0.06 -17.36
N HIS A 158 -4.71 0.58 -18.49
CA HIS A 158 -4.06 -0.08 -19.63
C HIS A 158 -2.61 -0.41 -19.29
N VAL A 159 -1.85 0.58 -18.77
CA VAL A 159 -0.45 0.40 -18.36
C VAL A 159 -0.32 -0.65 -17.26
N VAL A 160 -1.21 -0.66 -16.25
CA VAL A 160 -1.22 -1.70 -15.23
C VAL A 160 -1.38 -3.09 -15.87
N ARG A 161 -2.37 -3.28 -16.73
CA ARG A 161 -2.63 -4.57 -17.40
C ARG A 161 -1.53 -5.01 -18.35
N GLU A 162 -0.82 -4.08 -18.98
CA GLU A 162 0.32 -4.36 -19.86
C GLU A 162 1.51 -4.97 -19.07
N HIS A 163 1.71 -4.53 -17.82
CA HIS A 163 2.83 -4.99 -16.99
C HIS A 163 2.52 -6.26 -16.18
N LEU A 164 1.25 -6.53 -15.84
CA LEU A 164 0.86 -7.66 -15.00
C LEU A 164 1.33 -9.04 -15.51
N PRO A 165 1.28 -9.36 -16.82
CA PRO A 165 1.72 -10.69 -17.33
C PRO A 165 3.21 -10.98 -17.08
N TYR A 166 4.00 -9.93 -16.87
CA TYR A 166 5.44 -10.03 -16.69
C TYR A 166 5.89 -9.81 -15.25
N ALA A 167 4.99 -9.28 -14.39
CA ALA A 167 5.31 -8.97 -13.01
C ALA A 167 5.51 -10.25 -12.19
N ASP A 168 6.69 -10.39 -11.57
CA ASP A 168 6.97 -11.42 -10.58
C ASP A 168 6.49 -10.99 -9.19
N LEU A 169 6.62 -9.70 -8.88
CA LEU A 169 6.17 -9.08 -7.63
C LEU A 169 5.38 -7.79 -7.95
N VAL A 170 4.20 -7.70 -7.38
CA VAL A 170 3.39 -6.47 -7.40
C VAL A 170 3.29 -5.90 -5.98
N ILE A 171 3.58 -4.62 -5.82
CA ILE A 171 3.49 -3.92 -4.53
C ILE A 171 2.40 -2.85 -4.63
N GLY A 172 1.30 -3.05 -3.92
CA GLY A 172 0.21 -2.08 -3.79
C GLY A 172 0.54 -1.04 -2.72
N ALA A 173 0.85 0.19 -3.14
CA ALA A 173 1.34 1.27 -2.28
C ALA A 173 0.52 2.57 -2.43
N VAL A 174 -0.73 2.46 -2.85
CA VAL A 174 -1.61 3.62 -3.05
C VAL A 174 -2.22 4.03 -1.72
N LEU A 175 -2.00 5.27 -1.33
CA LEU A 175 -2.59 5.90 -0.16
C LEU A 175 -3.44 7.10 -0.60
N ILE A 176 -4.73 7.12 -0.24
CA ILE A 176 -5.58 8.30 -0.36
C ILE A 176 -5.99 8.72 1.06
N PRO A 177 -5.47 9.85 1.59
CA PRO A 177 -5.80 10.29 2.94
C PRO A 177 -7.33 10.42 3.14
N GLY A 178 -7.86 9.71 4.15
CA GLY A 178 -9.29 9.76 4.49
C GLY A 178 -10.25 9.10 3.49
N ALA A 179 -9.75 8.33 2.51
CA ALA A 179 -10.57 7.59 1.55
C ALA A 179 -10.08 6.13 1.41
N LYS A 180 -10.93 5.28 0.84
CA LYS A 180 -10.52 3.93 0.44
C LYS A 180 -9.56 4.00 -0.73
N ALA A 181 -8.57 3.10 -0.74
CA ALA A 181 -7.72 2.90 -1.91
C ALA A 181 -8.57 2.52 -3.14
N PRO A 182 -8.26 3.03 -4.34
CA PRO A 182 -8.92 2.60 -5.57
C PRO A 182 -8.54 1.15 -5.89
N ARG A 183 -9.45 0.38 -6.47
CA ARG A 183 -9.15 -0.96 -6.97
C ARG A 183 -8.44 -0.84 -8.32
N LEU A 184 -7.13 -1.14 -8.34
CA LEU A 184 -6.29 -1.03 -9.52
C LEU A 184 -6.13 -2.36 -10.26
N ILE A 185 -6.25 -3.48 -9.54
CA ILE A 185 -6.20 -4.84 -10.10
C ILE A 185 -7.51 -5.53 -9.73
N SER A 186 -8.24 -6.00 -10.73
CA SER A 186 -9.47 -6.76 -10.57
C SER A 186 -9.18 -8.26 -10.41
N THR A 187 -10.20 -9.02 -9.99
CA THR A 187 -10.13 -10.48 -9.92
C THR A 187 -9.81 -11.10 -11.28
N GLU A 188 -10.33 -10.54 -12.38
CA GLU A 188 -10.04 -10.99 -13.73
C GLU A 188 -8.58 -10.77 -14.14
N ASP A 189 -7.97 -9.70 -13.65
CA ASP A 189 -6.58 -9.36 -13.95
C ASP A 189 -5.58 -10.36 -13.36
N LEU A 190 -5.95 -11.11 -12.32
CA LEU A 190 -5.11 -12.19 -11.80
C LEU A 190 -4.88 -13.31 -12.82
N SER A 191 -5.84 -13.55 -13.70
CA SER A 191 -5.75 -14.61 -14.71
C SER A 191 -4.64 -14.38 -15.74
N ILE A 192 -4.17 -13.14 -15.90
CA ILE A 192 -3.07 -12.80 -16.81
C ILE A 192 -1.70 -12.79 -16.11
N MET A 193 -1.68 -12.87 -14.77
CA MET A 193 -0.44 -12.98 -13.99
C MET A 193 0.14 -14.40 -14.06
N GLN A 194 1.44 -14.49 -13.84
CA GLN A 194 2.10 -15.79 -13.84
C GLN A 194 1.82 -16.55 -12.53
N PRO A 195 1.54 -17.86 -12.57
CA PRO A 195 1.38 -18.65 -11.34
C PRO A 195 2.62 -18.58 -10.45
N GLY A 196 2.41 -18.35 -9.15
CA GLY A 196 3.46 -18.18 -8.16
C GLY A 196 4.07 -16.77 -8.14
N SER A 197 3.55 -15.81 -8.93
CA SER A 197 3.85 -14.40 -8.69
C SER A 197 3.27 -13.95 -7.35
N VAL A 198 3.81 -12.86 -6.81
CA VAL A 198 3.48 -12.38 -5.48
C VAL A 198 2.84 -11.01 -5.55
N ILE A 199 1.77 -10.80 -4.81
CA ILE A 199 1.17 -9.50 -4.55
C ILE A 199 1.36 -9.15 -3.07
N ILE A 200 1.94 -7.98 -2.80
CA ILE A 200 1.99 -7.38 -1.46
C ILE A 200 1.13 -6.13 -1.46
N ASP A 201 0.00 -6.19 -0.79
CA ASP A 201 -0.91 -5.04 -0.71
C ASP A 201 -0.68 -4.29 0.61
N VAL A 202 0.21 -3.30 0.58
CA VAL A 202 0.47 -2.42 1.73
C VAL A 202 -0.71 -1.48 1.99
N ALA A 203 -1.54 -1.22 0.98
CA ALA A 203 -2.74 -0.41 1.11
C ALA A 203 -3.90 -1.14 1.84
N ILE A 204 -3.68 -2.35 2.33
CA ILE A 204 -4.70 -3.20 2.96
C ILE A 204 -5.38 -2.51 4.15
N ASP A 205 -4.67 -1.70 4.94
CA ASP A 205 -5.21 -0.94 6.06
C ASP A 205 -6.29 0.07 5.62
N GLN A 206 -6.30 0.45 4.34
CA GLN A 206 -7.30 1.32 3.71
C GLN A 206 -8.22 0.55 2.75
N GLY A 207 -8.37 -0.75 2.97
CA GLY A 207 -9.24 -1.62 2.19
C GLY A 207 -8.57 -2.27 0.99
N GLY A 208 -7.28 -2.04 0.76
CA GLY A 208 -6.49 -2.61 -0.32
C GLY A 208 -6.75 -1.99 -1.69
N CYS A 209 -5.74 -2.03 -2.56
CA CYS A 209 -5.85 -1.58 -3.94
C CYS A 209 -6.00 -2.72 -4.96
N ILE A 210 -6.04 -3.96 -4.49
CA ILE A 210 -6.33 -5.16 -5.29
C ILE A 210 -7.70 -5.71 -4.86
N GLU A 211 -8.53 -6.10 -5.80
CA GLU A 211 -9.91 -6.55 -5.52
C GLU A 211 -9.96 -7.79 -4.65
N THR A 212 -9.02 -8.71 -4.83
CA THR A 212 -8.91 -9.97 -4.08
C THR A 212 -8.16 -9.83 -2.75
N SER A 213 -7.65 -8.63 -2.42
CA SER A 213 -6.97 -8.39 -1.14
C SER A 213 -7.93 -8.52 0.04
N ARG A 214 -7.51 -9.30 1.03
CA ARG A 214 -8.15 -9.43 2.32
C ARG A 214 -7.12 -9.35 3.44
N PRO A 215 -7.45 -8.74 4.59
CA PRO A 215 -6.52 -8.61 5.71
C PRO A 215 -5.99 -9.97 6.19
N THR A 216 -4.68 -10.02 6.43
CA THR A 216 -3.98 -11.16 7.02
C THR A 216 -3.22 -10.72 8.27
N THR A 217 -2.60 -11.68 8.97
CA THR A 217 -1.83 -11.43 10.18
C THR A 217 -0.40 -11.95 10.03
N HIS A 218 0.51 -11.56 10.91
CA HIS A 218 1.89 -12.07 10.89
C HIS A 218 1.99 -13.59 11.12
N SER A 219 1.01 -14.22 11.81
CA SER A 219 0.96 -15.67 12.01
C SER A 219 0.49 -16.43 10.77
N GLU A 220 -0.40 -15.83 9.98
CA GLU A 220 -0.91 -16.37 8.72
C GLU A 220 -0.85 -15.26 7.65
N PRO A 221 0.36 -14.94 7.13
CA PRO A 221 0.58 -13.72 6.37
C PRO A 221 0.13 -13.81 4.92
N THR A 222 -0.01 -15.02 4.38
CA THR A 222 -0.29 -15.24 2.95
C THR A 222 -1.46 -16.16 2.70
N TYR A 223 -2.04 -16.03 1.52
CA TYR A 223 -2.98 -16.98 0.93
C TYR A 223 -2.77 -17.03 -0.59
N LEU A 224 -3.29 -18.07 -1.22
CA LEU A 224 -3.22 -18.25 -2.66
C LEU A 224 -4.59 -17.91 -3.27
N GLU A 225 -4.60 -17.06 -4.31
CA GLU A 225 -5.78 -16.73 -5.09
C GLU A 225 -5.45 -16.81 -6.59
N GLN A 226 -6.15 -17.67 -7.33
CA GLN A 226 -5.89 -17.93 -8.75
C GLN A 226 -4.40 -18.23 -9.10
N GLY A 227 -3.68 -18.88 -8.19
CA GLY A 227 -2.27 -19.20 -8.38
C GLY A 227 -1.30 -18.06 -8.02
N VAL A 228 -1.79 -16.89 -7.59
CA VAL A 228 -1.00 -15.74 -7.15
C VAL A 228 -0.93 -15.71 -5.64
N VAL A 229 0.26 -15.57 -5.07
CA VAL A 229 0.48 -15.46 -3.61
C VAL A 229 0.15 -14.05 -3.15
N HIS A 230 -0.77 -13.91 -2.22
CA HIS A 230 -1.15 -12.64 -1.63
C HIS A 230 -0.59 -12.51 -0.22
N TYR A 231 0.10 -11.40 0.04
CA TYR A 231 0.53 -10.97 1.36
C TYR A 231 -0.16 -9.63 1.69
N CYS A 232 -1.02 -9.65 2.68
CA CYS A 232 -1.89 -8.50 3.02
C CYS A 232 -1.93 -8.28 4.54
N VAL A 233 -0.77 -8.35 5.20
CA VAL A 233 -0.67 -8.17 6.66
C VAL A 233 -1.01 -6.73 7.00
N THR A 234 -2.00 -6.56 7.88
CA THR A 234 -2.39 -5.25 8.42
C THR A 234 -1.33 -4.73 9.36
N ASN A 235 -1.07 -3.42 9.31
CA ASN A 235 -0.04 -2.76 10.14
C ASN A 235 1.30 -3.50 10.06
N MET A 236 1.78 -3.67 8.82
CA MET A 236 2.98 -4.46 8.51
C MET A 236 4.24 -4.07 9.28
N PRO A 237 4.52 -2.75 9.56
CA PRO A 237 5.69 -2.30 10.34
C PRO A 237 5.68 -2.78 11.79
#